data_a5bc0fdfe743dcd5656515f712921960
#
_entry.id   a5bc0fdfe743dcd5656515f712921960
#
_cell.length_a   1.000
_cell.length_b   1.000
_cell.length_c   1.000
_cell.angle_alpha   90.00
_cell.angle_beta   90.00
_cell.angle_gamma   90.00
#
_symmetry.space_group_name_H-M   'P 1'
#
loop_
_entity.id
_entity.type
_entity.pdbx_description
1 polymer ?
#
loop_
_entity_poly.entity_id
_entity_poly.type
_entity_poly.pdbx_seq_one_letter_code
_entity_poly.pdbx_strand_id
1 'polypeptide(L)'
;MPALAVAEALQRRGVEVSFAGSSERMEAELVPQAGFVFDSFRISGFSRRPGLELARGLARSLVAPFSCLRILRRRRPDVVFGGGGYVAGPMVLAAWLARIPAALSEADAHLGLANRLAEPFARRVFLSFPIADREKSKYRVTGRPLPERSRPPERAQARERFGLPQQGPVLLVFGGSQGARALNELVAERFGESGPAILHLAGERDYPALTERVKRPDYVLLGFTNEFGAALAACDLVLARAGGSVWELAAAGKPALLVPYPYATADHQAKNARCFVEGGGAISLPEGELERVPGLVLELLNDSIRLETMSAAMLRLARPNAAEEIADELIELARRRRKEAA
;
A
#
# COMPACT_ATOMS: atom_id res chain seq x y z
N MET A 1 1.86 4.89 -4.63
CA MET A 1 2.83 4.91 -3.52
C MET A 1 4.02 3.97 -3.73
N PRO A 2 3.91 2.65 -3.93
CA PRO A 2 5.06 1.76 -4.15
C PRO A 2 5.96 2.17 -5.33
N ALA A 3 5.36 2.56 -6.46
CA ALA A 3 6.12 3.01 -7.62
C ALA A 3 6.95 4.28 -7.36
N LEU A 4 6.46 5.20 -6.51
CA LEU A 4 7.23 6.37 -6.10
C LEU A 4 8.46 5.99 -5.27
N ALA A 5 8.31 5.06 -4.32
CA ALA A 5 9.43 4.58 -3.52
C ALA A 5 10.55 3.96 -4.40
N VAL A 6 10.17 3.19 -5.42
CA VAL A 6 11.12 2.64 -6.40
C VAL A 6 11.75 3.74 -7.23
N ALA A 7 10.97 4.75 -7.65
CA ALA A 7 11.47 5.89 -8.41
C ALA A 7 12.48 6.73 -7.60
N GLU A 8 12.20 6.98 -6.32
CA GLU A 8 13.13 7.63 -5.40
C GLU A 8 14.45 6.83 -5.26
N ALA A 9 14.36 5.51 -5.15
CA ALA A 9 15.52 4.63 -5.08
C ALA A 9 16.35 4.64 -6.38
N LEU A 10 15.70 4.69 -7.54
CA LEU A 10 16.35 4.83 -8.86
C LEU A 10 17.01 6.21 -9.03
N GLN A 11 16.32 7.28 -8.61
CA GLN A 11 16.83 8.64 -8.70
C GLN A 11 18.09 8.82 -7.85
N ARG A 12 18.15 8.27 -6.63
CA ARG A 12 19.36 8.25 -5.79
C ARG A 12 20.55 7.56 -6.45
N ARG A 13 20.29 6.65 -7.40
CA ARG A 13 21.31 5.96 -8.21
C ARG A 13 21.64 6.67 -9.54
N GLY A 14 21.15 7.92 -9.71
CA GLY A 14 21.38 8.72 -10.92
C GLY A 14 20.61 8.23 -12.15
N VAL A 15 19.53 7.45 -11.97
CA VAL A 15 18.69 6.99 -13.07
C VAL A 15 17.58 8.00 -13.33
N GLU A 16 17.42 8.40 -14.59
CA GLU A 16 16.29 9.24 -15.01
C GLU A 16 14.99 8.43 -14.97
N VAL A 17 13.96 8.97 -14.31
CA VAL A 17 12.67 8.31 -14.15
C VAL A 17 11.55 9.22 -14.66
N SER A 18 10.65 8.66 -15.46
CA SER A 18 9.39 9.29 -15.82
C SER A 18 8.22 8.34 -15.59
N PHE A 19 7.06 8.90 -15.31
CA PHE A 19 5.85 8.13 -15.07
C PHE A 19 4.87 8.26 -16.21
N ALA A 20 4.07 7.21 -16.39
CA ALA A 20 2.92 7.24 -17.28
C ALA A 20 1.71 6.64 -16.57
N GLY A 21 0.55 7.31 -16.68
CA GLY A 21 -0.63 6.90 -15.93
C GLY A 21 -1.93 7.54 -16.41
N SER A 22 -3.00 7.34 -15.65
CA SER A 22 -4.30 7.94 -15.92
C SER A 22 -4.33 9.40 -15.45
N SER A 23 -4.87 10.29 -16.29
CA SER A 23 -5.10 11.69 -15.93
C SER A 23 -6.21 11.89 -14.87
N GLU A 24 -7.02 10.87 -14.62
CA GLU A 24 -8.20 10.93 -13.75
C GLU A 24 -7.94 10.34 -12.35
N ARG A 25 -6.69 10.03 -12.02
CA ARG A 25 -6.30 9.35 -10.78
C ARG A 25 -5.28 10.17 -9.98
N MET A 26 -5.15 9.81 -8.71
CA MET A 26 -4.23 10.48 -7.78
C MET A 26 -2.77 10.53 -8.26
N GLU A 27 -2.34 9.60 -9.12
CA GLU A 27 -1.00 9.62 -9.70
C GLU A 27 -0.73 10.86 -10.54
N ALA A 28 -1.75 11.42 -11.20
CA ALA A 28 -1.62 12.65 -12.00
C ALA A 28 -1.26 13.89 -11.15
N GLU A 29 -1.56 13.85 -9.88
CA GLU A 29 -1.26 14.91 -8.91
C GLU A 29 -0.01 14.59 -8.09
N LEU A 30 0.06 13.39 -7.52
CA LEU A 30 1.13 12.99 -6.61
C LEU A 30 2.49 12.84 -7.27
N VAL A 31 2.55 12.40 -8.54
CA VAL A 31 3.81 12.21 -9.26
C VAL A 31 4.51 13.54 -9.56
N PRO A 32 3.82 14.57 -10.13
CA PRO A 32 4.41 15.90 -10.29
C PRO A 32 4.80 16.57 -8.97
N GLN A 33 3.99 16.43 -7.91
CA GLN A 33 4.32 16.93 -6.57
C GLN A 33 5.60 16.31 -6.00
N ALA A 34 5.89 15.06 -6.38
CA ALA A 34 7.14 14.36 -6.02
C ALA A 34 8.32 14.73 -6.96
N GLY A 35 8.15 15.68 -7.89
CA GLY A 35 9.20 16.15 -8.79
C GLY A 35 9.48 15.27 -10.01
N PHE A 36 8.61 14.31 -10.31
CA PHE A 36 8.79 13.44 -11.48
C PHE A 36 7.94 13.88 -12.67
N VAL A 37 8.48 13.65 -13.87
CA VAL A 37 7.76 13.87 -15.12
C VAL A 37 6.61 12.88 -15.26
N PHE A 38 5.43 13.36 -15.63
CA PHE A 38 4.23 12.54 -15.80
C PHE A 38 3.63 12.67 -17.20
N ASP A 39 3.45 11.56 -17.88
CA ASP A 39 2.78 11.43 -19.16
C ASP A 39 1.41 10.77 -18.99
N SER A 40 0.34 11.48 -19.29
CA SER A 40 -1.00 10.92 -19.17
C SER A 40 -1.45 10.17 -20.42
N PHE A 41 -2.24 9.10 -20.24
CA PHE A 41 -2.98 8.45 -21.30
C PHE A 41 -4.38 8.04 -20.83
N ARG A 42 -5.31 7.97 -21.78
CA ARG A 42 -6.70 7.63 -21.45
C ARG A 42 -6.86 6.14 -21.24
N ILE A 43 -7.19 5.77 -20.01
CA ILE A 43 -7.58 4.42 -19.64
C ILE A 43 -8.64 4.50 -18.54
N SER A 44 -9.61 3.60 -18.55
CA SER A 44 -10.59 3.46 -17.48
C SER A 44 -10.59 2.02 -16.96
N GLY A 45 -10.87 1.86 -15.68
CA GLY A 45 -11.12 0.53 -15.12
C GLY A 45 -12.36 -0.11 -15.76
N PHE A 46 -12.41 -1.43 -15.74
CA PHE A 46 -13.57 -2.16 -16.24
C PHE A 46 -14.75 -2.02 -15.28
N SER A 47 -15.90 -1.58 -15.82
CA SER A 47 -17.16 -1.69 -15.08
C SER A 47 -17.49 -3.17 -14.86
N ARG A 48 -17.90 -3.53 -13.63
CA ARG A 48 -18.31 -4.90 -13.30
C ARG A 48 -19.76 -5.19 -13.78
N ARG A 49 -20.50 -4.15 -14.22
CA ARG A 49 -21.87 -4.29 -14.73
C ARG A 49 -21.82 -4.34 -16.26
N PRO A 50 -22.52 -5.31 -16.88
CA PRO A 50 -22.71 -5.35 -18.33
C PRO A 50 -23.40 -4.05 -18.79
N GLY A 51 -22.93 -3.45 -19.87
CA GLY A 51 -23.53 -2.23 -20.41
C GLY A 51 -22.56 -1.40 -21.24
N LEU A 52 -23.02 -0.22 -21.67
CA LEU A 52 -22.27 0.69 -22.53
C LEU A 52 -20.94 1.15 -21.91
N GLU A 53 -20.87 1.27 -20.58
CA GLU A 53 -19.64 1.61 -19.86
C GLU A 53 -18.59 0.51 -19.94
N LEU A 54 -18.99 -0.76 -19.86
CA LEU A 54 -18.08 -1.89 -20.07
C LEU A 54 -17.54 -1.90 -21.49
N ALA A 55 -18.39 -1.69 -22.51
CA ALA A 55 -17.99 -1.63 -23.90
C ALA A 55 -17.02 -0.47 -24.16
N ARG A 56 -17.27 0.72 -23.60
CA ARG A 56 -16.35 1.87 -23.66
C ARG A 56 -15.03 1.59 -22.95
N GLY A 57 -15.07 0.94 -21.80
CA GLY A 57 -13.88 0.54 -21.04
C GLY A 57 -13.00 -0.44 -21.85
N LEU A 58 -13.61 -1.45 -22.48
CA LEU A 58 -12.95 -2.39 -23.36
C LEU A 58 -12.33 -1.70 -24.59
N ALA A 59 -13.07 -0.83 -25.28
CA ALA A 59 -12.58 -0.07 -26.42
C ALA A 59 -11.38 0.81 -26.04
N ARG A 60 -11.43 1.53 -24.92
CA ARG A 60 -10.31 2.32 -24.39
C ARG A 60 -9.09 1.46 -24.07
N SER A 61 -9.31 0.27 -23.50
CA SER A 61 -8.22 -0.66 -23.19
C SER A 61 -7.55 -1.24 -24.41
N LEU A 62 -8.27 -1.42 -25.53
CA LEU A 62 -7.70 -1.84 -26.82
C LEU A 62 -6.86 -0.73 -27.48
N VAL A 63 -7.22 0.55 -27.27
CA VAL A 63 -6.49 1.71 -27.83
C VAL A 63 -5.33 2.15 -26.92
N ALA A 64 -5.40 1.90 -25.62
CA ALA A 64 -4.40 2.32 -24.65
C ALA A 64 -2.96 1.89 -25.01
N PRO A 65 -2.67 0.67 -25.51
CA PRO A 65 -1.31 0.26 -25.91
C PRO A 65 -0.70 1.15 -27.01
N PHE A 66 -1.50 1.69 -27.92
CA PHE A 66 -0.98 2.61 -28.98
C PHE A 66 -0.55 3.95 -28.39
N SER A 67 -1.30 4.47 -27.41
CA SER A 67 -0.92 5.67 -26.66
C SER A 67 0.35 5.42 -25.84
N CYS A 68 0.46 4.26 -25.21
CA CYS A 68 1.65 3.84 -24.48
C CYS A 68 2.87 3.70 -25.42
N LEU A 69 2.72 3.12 -26.63
CA LEU A 69 3.79 3.04 -27.62
C LEU A 69 4.30 4.42 -28.04
N ARG A 70 3.39 5.41 -28.18
CA ARG A 70 3.78 6.80 -28.48
C ARG A 70 4.62 7.42 -27.36
N ILE A 71 4.24 7.18 -26.10
CA ILE A 71 5.01 7.61 -24.94
C ILE A 71 6.38 6.94 -24.92
N LEU A 72 6.44 5.62 -25.11
CA LEU A 72 7.69 4.86 -25.14
C LEU A 72 8.65 5.31 -26.26
N ARG A 73 8.13 5.63 -27.45
CA ARG A 73 8.93 6.17 -28.55
C ARG A 73 9.51 7.55 -28.25
N ARG A 74 8.76 8.39 -27.52
CA ARG A 74 9.21 9.72 -27.12
C ARG A 74 10.23 9.66 -25.99
N ARG A 75 9.97 8.85 -24.96
CA ARG A 75 10.81 8.75 -23.76
C ARG A 75 12.00 7.81 -23.92
N ARG A 76 11.92 6.84 -24.79
CA ARG A 76 12.96 5.82 -25.09
C ARG A 76 13.53 5.16 -23.82
N PRO A 77 12.70 4.65 -22.90
CA PRO A 77 13.21 4.07 -21.67
C PRO A 77 13.96 2.77 -21.94
N ASP A 78 14.96 2.46 -21.11
CA ASP A 78 15.68 1.18 -21.14
C ASP A 78 14.90 0.04 -20.50
N VAL A 79 14.00 0.35 -19.54
CA VAL A 79 13.14 -0.60 -18.84
C VAL A 79 11.82 0.06 -18.47
N VAL A 80 10.76 -0.73 -18.41
CA VAL A 80 9.44 -0.30 -17.95
C VAL A 80 9.08 -1.02 -16.66
N PHE A 81 8.60 -0.29 -15.65
CA PHE A 81 8.11 -0.83 -14.40
C PHE A 81 6.63 -0.54 -14.22
N GLY A 82 5.81 -1.59 -14.20
CA GLY A 82 4.38 -1.51 -13.91
C GLY A 82 4.12 -1.62 -12.41
N GLY A 83 3.75 -0.52 -11.78
CA GLY A 83 3.47 -0.44 -10.34
C GLY A 83 2.19 -1.14 -9.88
N GLY A 84 1.54 -1.93 -10.74
CA GLY A 84 0.29 -2.64 -10.47
C GLY A 84 -0.95 -1.91 -10.98
N GLY A 85 -2.11 -2.58 -10.85
CA GLY A 85 -3.39 -2.06 -11.29
C GLY A 85 -3.58 -2.10 -12.83
N TYR A 86 -4.78 -1.69 -13.27
CA TYR A 86 -5.18 -1.77 -14.68
C TYR A 86 -4.40 -0.83 -15.61
N VAL A 87 -3.72 0.17 -15.07
CA VAL A 87 -2.89 1.12 -15.83
C VAL A 87 -1.59 0.46 -16.31
N ALA A 88 -1.04 -0.47 -15.53
CA ALA A 88 0.23 -1.14 -15.85
C ALA A 88 0.12 -2.07 -17.07
N GLY A 89 -1.01 -2.76 -17.26
CA GLY A 89 -1.20 -3.75 -18.31
C GLY A 89 -0.89 -3.25 -19.72
N PRO A 90 -1.56 -2.21 -20.21
CA PRO A 90 -1.30 -1.64 -21.55
C PRO A 90 0.13 -1.15 -21.75
N MET A 91 0.76 -0.59 -20.70
CA MET A 91 2.14 -0.12 -20.77
C MET A 91 3.13 -1.28 -20.88
N VAL A 92 2.92 -2.36 -20.12
CA VAL A 92 3.76 -3.57 -20.22
C VAL A 92 3.60 -4.27 -21.56
N LEU A 93 2.38 -4.35 -22.10
CA LEU A 93 2.14 -4.86 -23.45
C LEU A 93 2.84 -4.01 -24.53
N ALA A 94 2.73 -2.68 -24.41
CA ALA A 94 3.40 -1.76 -25.33
C ALA A 94 4.93 -1.88 -25.23
N ALA A 95 5.48 -2.04 -24.04
CA ALA A 95 6.90 -2.27 -23.84
C ALA A 95 7.36 -3.57 -24.52
N TRP A 96 6.60 -4.65 -24.35
CA TRP A 96 6.88 -5.92 -25.05
C TRP A 96 6.89 -5.77 -26.57
N LEU A 97 5.88 -5.10 -27.15
CA LEU A 97 5.83 -4.81 -28.58
C LEU A 97 7.01 -3.96 -29.06
N ALA A 98 7.49 -3.03 -28.23
CA ALA A 98 8.66 -2.20 -28.50
C ALA A 98 10.00 -2.88 -28.16
N ARG A 99 10.00 -4.15 -27.74
CA ARG A 99 11.19 -4.90 -27.30
C ARG A 99 11.92 -4.21 -26.13
N ILE A 100 11.17 -3.57 -25.24
CA ILE A 100 11.67 -2.97 -24.00
C ILE A 100 11.38 -3.95 -22.87
N PRO A 101 12.37 -4.37 -22.06
CA PRO A 101 12.11 -5.23 -20.92
C PRO A 101 11.16 -4.55 -19.95
N ALA A 102 10.19 -5.30 -19.47
CA ALA A 102 9.22 -4.82 -18.51
C ALA A 102 9.22 -5.67 -17.24
N ALA A 103 8.95 -5.03 -16.10
CA ALA A 103 8.70 -5.66 -14.83
C ALA A 103 7.35 -5.22 -14.27
N LEU A 104 6.74 -6.05 -13.42
CA LEU A 104 5.49 -5.79 -12.73
C LEU A 104 5.68 -5.85 -11.22
N SER A 105 4.86 -5.12 -10.48
CA SER A 105 4.72 -5.25 -9.03
C SER A 105 3.31 -5.66 -8.65
N GLU A 106 3.20 -6.62 -7.73
CA GLU A 106 1.94 -7.02 -7.11
C GLU A 106 1.96 -6.69 -5.62
N ALA A 107 0.96 -5.93 -5.20
CA ALA A 107 0.90 -5.37 -3.86
C ALA A 107 0.22 -6.30 -2.85
N ASP A 108 -0.60 -7.23 -3.32
CA ASP A 108 -1.45 -8.09 -2.50
C ASP A 108 -1.00 -9.56 -2.57
N ALA A 109 -1.41 -10.37 -1.59
CA ALA A 109 -1.18 -11.81 -1.55
C ALA A 109 -2.03 -12.60 -2.58
N HIS A 110 -2.42 -11.92 -3.64
CA HIS A 110 -3.18 -12.46 -4.77
C HIS A 110 -2.83 -11.70 -6.04
N LEU A 111 -2.48 -12.42 -7.12
CA LEU A 111 -2.20 -11.76 -8.39
C LEU A 111 -3.49 -11.23 -9.02
N GLY A 112 -3.64 -9.90 -9.04
CA GLY A 112 -4.80 -9.23 -9.60
C GLY A 112 -4.97 -9.51 -11.11
N LEU A 113 -6.20 -9.45 -11.62
CA LEU A 113 -6.51 -9.78 -13.02
C LEU A 113 -5.64 -8.98 -14.03
N ALA A 114 -5.42 -7.71 -13.78
CA ALA A 114 -4.59 -6.87 -14.65
C ALA A 114 -3.14 -7.37 -14.71
N ASN A 115 -2.57 -7.72 -13.56
CA ASN A 115 -1.23 -8.27 -13.48
C ASN A 115 -1.16 -9.68 -14.10
N ARG A 116 -2.19 -10.53 -13.91
CA ARG A 116 -2.27 -11.86 -14.56
C ARG A 116 -2.26 -11.76 -16.09
N LEU A 117 -2.96 -10.78 -16.65
CA LEU A 117 -2.99 -10.56 -18.10
C LEU A 117 -1.68 -9.94 -18.63
N ALA A 118 -1.00 -9.12 -17.85
CA ALA A 118 0.27 -8.50 -18.24
C ALA A 118 1.50 -9.36 -17.94
N GLU A 119 1.39 -10.30 -17.02
CA GLU A 119 2.46 -11.19 -16.59
C GLU A 119 3.22 -11.88 -17.73
N PRO A 120 2.57 -12.45 -18.79
CA PRO A 120 3.29 -13.13 -19.87
C PRO A 120 4.30 -12.22 -20.59
N PHE A 121 4.04 -10.93 -20.61
CA PHE A 121 4.83 -9.90 -21.31
C PHE A 121 5.93 -9.29 -20.44
N ALA A 122 5.95 -9.59 -19.14
CA ALA A 122 6.95 -9.09 -18.21
C ALA A 122 8.13 -10.05 -18.06
N ARG A 123 9.35 -9.51 -17.91
CA ARG A 123 10.59 -10.26 -17.61
C ARG A 123 10.72 -10.59 -16.13
N ARG A 124 10.16 -9.75 -15.24
CA ARG A 124 10.16 -9.87 -13.78
C ARG A 124 8.79 -9.53 -13.21
N VAL A 125 8.44 -10.19 -12.11
CA VAL A 125 7.27 -9.87 -11.30
C VAL A 125 7.72 -9.81 -9.84
N PHE A 126 7.63 -8.63 -9.25
CA PHE A 126 7.92 -8.40 -7.85
C PHE A 126 6.66 -8.58 -7.02
N LEU A 127 6.73 -9.45 -6.05
CA LEU A 127 5.60 -9.82 -5.19
C LEU A 127 5.81 -9.21 -3.81
N SER A 128 4.80 -8.53 -3.30
CA SER A 128 4.82 -8.10 -1.89
C SER A 128 4.67 -9.29 -0.93
N PHE A 129 3.95 -10.32 -1.34
CA PHE A 129 3.72 -11.53 -0.56
C PHE A 129 4.09 -12.78 -1.38
N PRO A 130 4.47 -13.90 -0.75
CA PRO A 130 4.52 -15.19 -1.43
C PRO A 130 3.15 -15.53 -2.03
N ILE A 131 3.14 -15.96 -3.28
CA ILE A 131 1.93 -16.44 -3.97
C ILE A 131 2.21 -17.86 -4.47
N ALA A 132 1.34 -18.81 -4.14
CA ALA A 132 1.46 -20.20 -4.57
C ALA A 132 1.60 -20.28 -6.11
N ASP A 133 2.35 -21.24 -6.61
CA ASP A 133 2.67 -21.45 -8.03
C ASP A 133 3.43 -20.28 -8.71
N ARG A 134 4.00 -19.36 -7.93
CA ARG A 134 4.78 -18.21 -8.40
C ARG A 134 6.22 -18.19 -7.86
N GLU A 135 6.88 -19.36 -7.86
CA GLU A 135 8.24 -19.58 -7.31
C GLU A 135 9.33 -19.62 -8.38
N LYS A 136 8.97 -19.52 -9.68
CA LYS A 136 9.93 -19.53 -10.79
C LYS A 136 10.85 -18.30 -10.73
N SER A 137 12.00 -18.38 -11.40
CA SER A 137 13.00 -17.29 -11.45
C SER A 137 12.49 -15.93 -11.92
N LYS A 138 11.33 -15.91 -12.59
CA LYS A 138 10.61 -14.69 -13.00
C LYS A 138 10.07 -13.90 -11.81
N TYR A 139 9.74 -14.57 -10.69
CA TYR A 139 9.12 -13.96 -9.52
C TYR A 139 10.16 -13.70 -8.44
N ARG A 140 10.00 -12.57 -7.74
CA ARG A 140 10.81 -12.18 -6.59
C ARG A 140 9.89 -11.68 -5.48
N VAL A 141 9.96 -12.29 -4.31
CA VAL A 141 9.26 -11.81 -3.12
C VAL A 141 10.15 -10.77 -2.46
N THR A 142 9.88 -9.50 -2.73
CA THR A 142 10.65 -8.36 -2.22
C THR A 142 9.99 -7.68 -1.02
N GLY A 143 8.71 -7.99 -0.75
CA GLY A 143 7.90 -7.14 0.10
C GLY A 143 7.35 -5.93 -0.67
N ARG A 144 6.68 -5.01 0.03
CA ARG A 144 6.11 -3.80 -0.55
C ARG A 144 7.10 -2.64 -0.45
N PRO A 145 7.43 -1.96 -1.55
CA PRO A 145 8.21 -0.72 -1.49
C PRO A 145 7.49 0.35 -0.67
N LEU A 146 8.19 0.90 0.31
CA LEU A 146 7.68 1.93 1.20
C LEU A 146 8.39 3.26 0.90
N PRO A 147 7.63 4.37 0.76
CA PRO A 147 8.23 5.68 0.55
C PRO A 147 8.95 6.16 1.81
N GLU A 148 9.95 7.00 1.66
CA GLU A 148 10.77 7.48 2.77
C GLU A 148 9.95 8.20 3.85
N ARG A 149 8.89 8.90 3.46
CA ARG A 149 7.95 9.56 4.37
C ARG A 149 7.17 8.58 5.29
N SER A 150 7.19 7.27 5.02
CA SER A 150 6.62 6.24 5.90
C SER A 150 7.58 5.83 7.02
N ARG A 151 8.83 6.33 7.04
CA ARG A 151 9.76 6.07 8.13
C ARG A 151 9.29 6.75 9.41
N PRO A 152 9.18 6.01 10.52
CA PRO A 152 8.79 6.58 11.78
C PRO A 152 9.85 7.57 12.30
N PRO A 153 9.45 8.79 12.71
CA PRO A 153 10.33 9.67 13.47
C PRO A 153 10.48 9.17 14.93
N GLU A 154 11.11 9.97 15.76
CA GLU A 154 11.21 9.71 17.19
C GLU A 154 9.82 9.78 17.86
N ARG A 155 9.52 8.85 18.79
CA ARG A 155 8.19 8.68 19.40
C ARG A 155 7.67 9.92 20.13
N ALA A 156 8.52 10.58 20.93
CA ALA A 156 8.10 11.75 21.71
C ALA A 156 7.70 12.90 20.78
N GLN A 157 8.48 13.16 19.73
CA GLN A 157 8.14 14.17 18.71
C GLN A 157 6.84 13.83 17.97
N ALA A 158 6.62 12.54 17.66
CA ALA A 158 5.41 12.10 17.00
C ALA A 158 4.17 12.32 17.89
N ARG A 159 4.27 12.03 19.18
CA ARG A 159 3.18 12.26 20.15
C ARG A 159 2.89 13.73 20.34
N GLU A 160 3.93 14.56 20.48
CA GLU A 160 3.79 16.02 20.57
C GLU A 160 3.07 16.58 19.36
N ARG A 161 3.46 16.15 18.14
CA ARG A 161 2.87 16.57 16.88
C ARG A 161 1.38 16.32 16.76
N PHE A 162 0.90 15.22 17.32
CA PHE A 162 -0.53 14.89 17.35
C PHE A 162 -1.25 15.32 18.64
N GLY A 163 -0.57 15.98 19.57
CA GLY A 163 -1.18 16.36 20.86
C GLY A 163 -1.55 15.15 21.73
N LEU A 164 -0.83 14.03 21.59
CA LEU A 164 -1.05 12.81 22.35
C LEU A 164 -0.28 12.82 23.67
N PRO A 165 -0.75 12.10 24.71
CA PRO A 165 -0.03 11.95 25.97
C PRO A 165 1.36 11.35 25.75
N GLN A 166 2.38 11.92 26.42
CA GLN A 166 3.75 11.42 26.31
C GLN A 166 3.94 10.07 26.99
N GLN A 167 3.11 9.74 27.98
CA GLN A 167 3.11 8.47 28.71
C GLN A 167 1.85 7.67 28.46
N GLY A 168 1.90 6.38 28.77
CA GLY A 168 0.78 5.45 28.59
C GLY A 168 0.66 4.93 27.15
N PRO A 169 -0.19 3.90 26.96
CA PRO A 169 -0.41 3.28 25.68
C PRO A 169 -1.30 4.12 24.75
N VAL A 170 -0.99 4.12 23.48
CA VAL A 170 -1.76 4.78 22.41
C VAL A 170 -2.20 3.77 21.36
N LEU A 171 -3.49 3.74 21.06
CA LEU A 171 -4.07 2.98 19.96
C LEU A 171 -4.14 3.85 18.71
N LEU A 172 -3.59 3.37 17.59
CA LEU A 172 -3.85 3.93 16.27
C LEU A 172 -4.98 3.16 15.58
N VAL A 173 -5.98 3.87 15.08
CA VAL A 173 -7.10 3.28 14.34
C VAL A 173 -7.15 3.84 12.93
N PHE A 174 -7.21 2.99 11.91
CA PHE A 174 -7.45 3.44 10.53
C PHE A 174 -8.02 2.34 9.61
N GLY A 175 -8.77 2.79 8.60
CA GLY A 175 -9.39 1.90 7.61
C GLY A 175 -8.78 2.00 6.19
N GLY A 176 -7.69 2.75 6.02
CA GLY A 176 -7.16 3.17 4.72
C GLY A 176 -7.74 4.51 4.27
N SER A 177 -7.38 4.99 3.07
CA SER A 177 -7.72 6.33 2.59
C SER A 177 -9.22 6.63 2.49
N GLN A 178 -10.06 5.61 2.36
CA GLN A 178 -11.53 5.75 2.29
C GLN A 178 -12.21 5.58 3.66
N GLY A 179 -11.44 5.31 4.71
CA GLY A 179 -11.95 4.95 6.01
C GLY A 179 -12.55 3.53 6.06
N ALA A 180 -13.00 3.13 7.25
CA ALA A 180 -13.69 1.86 7.49
C ALA A 180 -14.82 2.08 8.47
N ARG A 181 -16.03 2.37 7.97
CA ARG A 181 -17.19 2.76 8.78
C ARG A 181 -17.41 1.84 9.98
N ALA A 182 -17.36 0.52 9.79
CA ALA A 182 -17.58 -0.43 10.88
C ALA A 182 -16.55 -0.30 12.02
N LEU A 183 -15.25 -0.08 11.68
CA LEU A 183 -14.22 0.18 12.67
C LEU A 183 -14.39 1.56 13.32
N ASN A 184 -14.72 2.57 12.52
CA ASN A 184 -14.91 3.93 12.99
C ASN A 184 -16.05 4.00 14.02
N GLU A 185 -17.19 3.39 13.71
CA GLU A 185 -18.37 3.35 14.58
C GLU A 185 -18.09 2.57 15.86
N LEU A 186 -17.47 1.39 15.78
CA LEU A 186 -17.11 0.58 16.94
C LEU A 186 -16.21 1.36 17.90
N VAL A 187 -15.14 1.97 17.38
CA VAL A 187 -14.16 2.65 18.24
C VAL A 187 -14.74 3.91 18.88
N ALA A 188 -15.54 4.68 18.15
CA ALA A 188 -16.23 5.84 18.69
C ALA A 188 -17.29 5.46 19.75
N GLU A 189 -18.02 4.36 19.56
CA GLU A 189 -18.99 3.86 20.53
C GLU A 189 -18.31 3.34 21.81
N ARG A 190 -17.24 2.56 21.66
CA ARG A 190 -16.62 1.86 22.80
C ARG A 190 -15.59 2.70 23.56
N PHE A 191 -14.93 3.62 22.87
CA PHE A 191 -13.84 4.41 23.41
C PHE A 191 -14.04 5.92 23.31
N GLY A 192 -15.18 6.39 22.82
CA GLY A 192 -15.46 7.80 22.68
C GLY A 192 -15.51 8.58 23.99
N GLU A 193 -15.98 7.94 25.08
CA GLU A 193 -16.12 8.56 26.41
C GLU A 193 -14.98 8.18 27.37
N SER A 194 -14.44 6.96 27.27
CA SER A 194 -13.38 6.45 28.16
C SER A 194 -12.54 5.39 27.44
N GLY A 195 -11.32 5.13 27.93
CA GLY A 195 -10.43 4.09 27.38
C GLY A 195 -9.01 4.56 27.15
N PRO A 196 -8.21 3.89 26.30
CA PRO A 196 -6.82 4.28 26.00
C PRO A 196 -6.76 5.59 25.25
N ALA A 197 -5.61 6.25 25.23
CA ALA A 197 -5.37 7.34 24.26
C ALA A 197 -5.43 6.81 22.84
N ILE A 198 -6.07 7.58 21.93
CA ILE A 198 -6.34 7.14 20.56
C ILE A 198 -5.92 8.19 19.55
N LEU A 199 -5.24 7.74 18.48
CA LEU A 199 -5.10 8.46 17.21
C LEU A 199 -5.98 7.75 16.19
N HIS A 200 -7.05 8.43 15.73
CA HIS A 200 -8.03 7.83 14.82
C HIS A 200 -8.02 8.54 13.47
N LEU A 201 -7.62 7.84 12.40
CA LEU A 201 -7.68 8.30 11.03
C LEU A 201 -8.95 7.74 10.37
N ALA A 202 -10.05 8.47 10.52
CA ALA A 202 -11.40 7.98 10.18
C ALA A 202 -11.69 7.91 8.67
N GLY A 203 -10.91 8.63 7.85
CA GLY A 203 -11.23 8.91 6.45
C GLY A 203 -12.14 10.14 6.34
N GLU A 204 -11.94 10.93 5.27
CA GLU A 204 -12.66 12.19 5.05
C GLU A 204 -14.19 12.03 5.07
N ARG A 205 -14.69 10.89 4.60
CA ARG A 205 -16.14 10.62 4.53
C ARG A 205 -16.82 10.54 5.88
N ASP A 206 -16.20 9.85 6.83
CA ASP A 206 -16.81 9.53 8.13
C ASP A 206 -16.40 10.53 9.22
N TYR A 207 -15.34 11.32 8.99
CA TYR A 207 -14.77 12.29 9.93
C TYR A 207 -15.80 13.28 10.51
N PRO A 208 -16.66 13.95 9.69
CA PRO A 208 -17.60 14.93 10.23
C PRO A 208 -18.60 14.36 11.24
N ALA A 209 -19.14 13.16 10.96
CA ALA A 209 -20.10 12.51 11.84
C ALA A 209 -19.48 12.02 13.18
N LEU A 210 -18.19 11.72 13.18
CA LEU A 210 -17.48 11.25 14.35
C LEU A 210 -17.03 12.38 15.26
N THR A 211 -16.76 13.57 14.72
CA THR A 211 -16.31 14.74 15.48
C THR A 211 -17.31 15.15 16.55
N GLU A 212 -18.62 14.95 16.33
CA GLU A 212 -19.66 15.25 17.30
C GLU A 212 -19.73 14.23 18.46
N ARG A 213 -19.24 13.00 18.23
CA ARG A 213 -19.33 11.88 19.15
C ARG A 213 -18.12 11.73 20.07
N VAL A 214 -16.96 12.26 19.65
CA VAL A 214 -15.69 12.11 20.36
C VAL A 214 -15.27 13.45 20.95
N LYS A 215 -15.21 13.54 22.30
CA LYS A 215 -14.93 14.81 23.00
C LYS A 215 -13.78 14.72 24.00
N ARG A 216 -13.10 13.58 24.08
CA ARG A 216 -11.97 13.38 24.98
C ARG A 216 -10.70 14.09 24.46
N PRO A 217 -9.90 14.73 25.33
CA PRO A 217 -8.66 15.40 24.93
C PRO A 217 -7.56 14.43 24.47
N ASP A 218 -7.58 13.19 24.94
CA ASP A 218 -6.64 12.11 24.57
C ASP A 218 -7.16 11.19 23.45
N TYR A 219 -8.25 11.60 22.78
CA TYR A 219 -8.76 10.98 21.56
C TYR A 219 -8.62 11.95 20.41
N VAL A 220 -7.55 11.81 19.64
CA VAL A 220 -7.27 12.64 18.48
C VAL A 220 -7.92 12.03 17.24
N LEU A 221 -8.93 12.71 16.70
CA LEU A 221 -9.65 12.31 15.50
C LEU A 221 -9.20 13.15 14.30
N LEU A 222 -8.79 12.50 13.22
CA LEU A 222 -8.41 13.12 11.96
C LEU A 222 -9.11 12.44 10.79
N GLY A 223 -9.45 13.21 9.75
CA GLY A 223 -9.93 12.62 8.49
C GLY A 223 -8.82 11.91 7.75
N PHE A 224 -7.65 12.55 7.65
CA PHE A 224 -6.49 12.02 6.95
C PHE A 224 -5.19 12.62 7.52
N THR A 225 -4.07 11.95 7.28
CA THR A 225 -2.74 12.52 7.53
C THR A 225 -1.75 12.15 6.43
N ASN A 226 -0.90 13.09 6.04
CA ASN A 226 0.26 12.84 5.19
C ASN A 226 1.46 12.29 5.97
N GLU A 227 1.41 12.33 7.30
CA GLU A 227 2.47 11.97 8.23
C GLU A 227 2.24 10.57 8.84
N PHE A 228 1.95 9.59 7.99
CA PHE A 228 1.61 8.25 8.44
C PHE A 228 2.74 7.58 9.23
N GLY A 229 4.01 7.84 8.88
CA GLY A 229 5.16 7.38 9.67
C GLY A 229 5.15 7.94 11.10
N ALA A 230 4.77 9.22 11.29
CA ALA A 230 4.62 9.81 12.61
C ALA A 230 3.43 9.20 13.38
N ALA A 231 2.29 8.95 12.70
CA ALA A 231 1.17 8.26 13.31
C ALA A 231 1.56 6.86 13.83
N LEU A 232 2.36 6.12 13.07
CA LEU A 232 2.92 4.84 13.49
C LEU A 232 3.88 5.00 14.68
N ALA A 233 4.78 6.00 14.65
CA ALA A 233 5.71 6.24 15.75
C ALA A 233 4.99 6.53 17.07
N ALA A 234 3.90 7.28 17.04
CA ALA A 234 3.14 7.71 18.21
C ALA A 234 2.41 6.58 18.93
N CYS A 235 2.07 5.48 18.26
CA CYS A 235 1.22 4.41 18.80
C CYS A 235 1.99 3.18 19.31
N ASP A 236 1.31 2.35 20.09
CA ASP A 236 1.79 1.08 20.62
C ASP A 236 1.07 -0.12 20.00
N LEU A 237 -0.18 0.04 19.64
CA LEU A 237 -1.02 -0.96 18.99
C LEU A 237 -1.77 -0.32 17.83
N VAL A 238 -2.01 -1.09 16.79
CA VAL A 238 -2.77 -0.63 15.61
C VAL A 238 -4.01 -1.49 15.43
N LEU A 239 -5.17 -0.85 15.22
CA LEU A 239 -6.40 -1.47 14.74
C LEU A 239 -6.65 -1.00 13.31
N ALA A 240 -6.62 -1.92 12.34
CA ALA A 240 -6.72 -1.53 10.94
C ALA A 240 -7.33 -2.60 10.02
N ARG A 241 -7.67 -2.15 8.78
CA ARG A 241 -7.87 -3.06 7.66
C ARG A 241 -6.54 -3.66 7.18
N ALA A 242 -6.58 -4.88 6.64
CA ALA A 242 -5.39 -5.59 6.15
C ALA A 242 -5.06 -5.27 4.67
N GLY A 243 -5.02 -3.99 4.34
CA GLY A 243 -4.55 -3.51 3.04
C GLY A 243 -3.02 -3.48 2.95
N GLY A 244 -2.50 -2.79 1.93
CA GLY A 244 -1.06 -2.71 1.72
C GLY A 244 -0.27 -2.02 2.85
N SER A 245 -0.93 -1.24 3.71
CA SER A 245 -0.32 -0.58 4.88
C SER A 245 0.22 -1.55 5.94
N VAL A 246 -0.16 -2.83 5.90
CA VAL A 246 0.40 -3.85 6.82
C VAL A 246 1.93 -3.94 6.73
N TRP A 247 2.51 -3.61 5.57
CA TRP A 247 3.96 -3.55 5.39
C TRP A 247 4.60 -2.35 6.09
N GLU A 248 3.89 -1.22 6.15
CA GLU A 248 4.29 -0.03 6.92
C GLU A 248 4.24 -0.33 8.42
N LEU A 249 3.20 -1.07 8.88
CA LEU A 249 3.14 -1.55 10.27
C LEU A 249 4.33 -2.45 10.60
N ALA A 250 4.65 -3.39 9.74
CA ALA A 250 5.80 -4.29 9.93
C ALA A 250 7.12 -3.52 9.99
N ALA A 251 7.35 -2.59 9.04
CA ALA A 251 8.55 -1.78 9.00
C ALA A 251 8.71 -0.87 10.23
N ALA A 252 7.59 -0.44 10.81
CA ALA A 252 7.57 0.34 12.05
C ALA A 252 7.54 -0.52 13.32
N GLY A 253 7.55 -1.86 13.20
CA GLY A 253 7.47 -2.77 14.33
C GLY A 253 6.18 -2.65 15.13
N LYS A 254 5.04 -2.34 14.50
CA LYS A 254 3.78 -2.08 15.20
C LYS A 254 2.91 -3.33 15.29
N PRO A 255 2.65 -3.84 16.51
CA PRO A 255 1.64 -4.86 16.77
C PRO A 255 0.29 -4.46 16.20
N ALA A 256 -0.45 -5.40 15.62
CA ALA A 256 -1.70 -5.05 14.95
C ALA A 256 -2.85 -6.01 15.26
N LEU A 257 -4.04 -5.44 15.44
CA LEU A 257 -5.33 -6.10 15.28
C LEU A 257 -5.83 -5.79 13.85
N LEU A 258 -5.88 -6.79 13.02
CA LEU A 258 -6.27 -6.66 11.62
C LEU A 258 -7.71 -7.16 11.43
N VAL A 259 -8.54 -6.32 10.85
CA VAL A 259 -9.91 -6.66 10.48
C VAL A 259 -10.02 -6.60 8.96
N PRO A 260 -9.80 -7.71 8.24
CA PRO A 260 -9.90 -7.75 6.79
C PRO A 260 -11.26 -7.27 6.29
N TYR A 261 -11.27 -6.52 5.17
CA TYR A 261 -12.52 -6.09 4.56
C TYR A 261 -13.22 -7.29 3.90
N PRO A 262 -14.47 -7.63 4.29
CA PRO A 262 -15.12 -8.89 3.88
C PRO A 262 -15.46 -8.94 2.38
N TYR A 263 -15.55 -7.78 1.72
CA TYR A 263 -15.83 -7.69 0.29
C TYR A 263 -14.57 -7.44 -0.56
N ALA A 264 -13.40 -7.69 0.01
CA ALA A 264 -12.14 -7.56 -0.71
C ALA A 264 -12.06 -8.57 -1.86
N THR A 265 -11.66 -8.12 -3.05
CA THR A 265 -11.56 -8.98 -4.25
C THR A 265 -10.67 -10.20 -3.98
N ALA A 266 -11.18 -11.40 -4.24
CA ALA A 266 -10.47 -12.67 -4.01
C ALA A 266 -9.94 -12.82 -2.57
N ASP A 267 -10.59 -12.17 -1.62
CA ASP A 267 -10.25 -12.19 -0.20
C ASP A 267 -8.78 -11.81 0.08
N HIS A 268 -8.25 -10.86 -0.72
CA HIS A 268 -6.83 -10.49 -0.63
C HIS A 268 -6.45 -9.93 0.74
N GLN A 269 -7.36 -9.21 1.44
CA GLN A 269 -7.04 -8.68 2.76
C GLN A 269 -6.86 -9.76 3.82
N ALA A 270 -7.68 -10.81 3.84
CA ALA A 270 -7.47 -11.93 4.75
C ALA A 270 -6.15 -12.67 4.44
N LYS A 271 -5.82 -12.83 3.16
CA LYS A 271 -4.53 -13.40 2.73
C LYS A 271 -3.34 -12.53 3.14
N ASN A 272 -3.45 -11.20 3.00
CA ASN A 272 -2.42 -10.27 3.47
C ASN A 272 -2.23 -10.39 5.00
N ALA A 273 -3.33 -10.40 5.77
CA ALA A 273 -3.28 -10.52 7.23
C ALA A 273 -2.59 -11.82 7.68
N ARG A 274 -2.88 -12.94 6.99
CA ARG A 274 -2.37 -14.26 7.35
C ARG A 274 -0.85 -14.28 7.53
N CYS A 275 -0.10 -13.66 6.64
CA CYS A 275 1.35 -13.60 6.71
C CYS A 275 1.86 -13.02 8.05
N PHE A 276 1.22 -11.97 8.55
CA PHE A 276 1.60 -11.30 9.79
C PHE A 276 1.05 -12.01 11.04
N VAL A 277 -0.09 -12.69 10.91
CA VAL A 277 -0.65 -13.54 11.98
C VAL A 277 0.21 -14.79 12.18
N GLU A 278 0.53 -15.52 11.11
CA GLU A 278 1.43 -16.68 11.16
C GLU A 278 2.83 -16.32 11.65
N GLY A 279 3.30 -15.12 11.32
CA GLY A 279 4.56 -14.58 11.82
C GLY A 279 4.53 -14.08 13.26
N GLY A 280 3.37 -14.05 13.91
CA GLY A 280 3.20 -13.66 15.32
C GLY A 280 3.19 -12.15 15.58
N GLY A 281 3.12 -11.30 14.52
CA GLY A 281 3.11 -9.85 14.64
C GLY A 281 1.71 -9.23 14.69
N ALA A 282 0.67 -9.98 14.33
CA ALA A 282 -0.70 -9.51 14.29
C ALA A 282 -1.70 -10.56 14.81
N ILE A 283 -2.87 -10.08 15.19
CA ILE A 283 -4.08 -10.89 15.39
C ILE A 283 -5.08 -10.47 14.30
N SER A 284 -5.78 -11.41 13.69
CA SER A 284 -6.81 -11.11 12.71
C SER A 284 -8.17 -11.57 13.19
N LEU A 285 -9.17 -10.70 13.04
CA LEU A 285 -10.57 -10.97 13.34
C LEU A 285 -11.43 -10.69 12.09
N PRO A 286 -12.39 -11.56 11.77
CA PRO A 286 -13.37 -11.22 10.74
C PRO A 286 -14.28 -10.07 11.21
N GLU A 287 -14.82 -9.30 10.26
CA GLU A 287 -15.71 -8.17 10.59
C GLU A 287 -16.96 -8.59 11.39
N GLY A 288 -17.38 -9.85 11.25
CA GLY A 288 -18.49 -10.39 12.04
C GLY A 288 -18.19 -10.62 13.53
N GLU A 289 -16.94 -10.43 13.98
CA GLU A 289 -16.50 -10.59 15.37
C GLU A 289 -15.98 -9.27 15.97
N LEU A 290 -16.44 -8.14 15.47
CA LEU A 290 -16.00 -6.81 15.93
C LEU A 290 -16.26 -6.55 17.40
N GLU A 291 -17.27 -7.17 18.00
CA GLU A 291 -17.57 -7.07 19.42
C GLU A 291 -16.43 -7.55 20.34
N ARG A 292 -15.51 -8.38 19.82
CA ARG A 292 -14.33 -8.85 20.55
C ARG A 292 -13.17 -7.85 20.56
N VAL A 293 -13.17 -6.92 19.60
CA VAL A 293 -12.05 -5.97 19.39
C VAL A 293 -11.77 -5.12 20.64
N PRO A 294 -12.77 -4.50 21.30
CA PRO A 294 -12.50 -3.67 22.49
C PRO A 294 -11.80 -4.42 23.62
N GLY A 295 -12.24 -5.64 23.90
CA GLY A 295 -11.61 -6.49 24.92
C GLY A 295 -10.16 -6.83 24.59
N LEU A 296 -9.90 -7.22 23.33
CA LEU A 296 -8.55 -7.53 22.85
C LEU A 296 -7.64 -6.30 22.84
N VAL A 297 -8.16 -5.12 22.50
CA VAL A 297 -7.39 -3.87 22.57
C VAL A 297 -6.92 -3.60 23.99
N LEU A 298 -7.83 -3.69 24.98
CA LEU A 298 -7.48 -3.46 26.38
C LEU A 298 -6.53 -4.52 26.92
N GLU A 299 -6.76 -5.79 26.59
CA GLU A 299 -5.86 -6.90 26.95
C GLU A 299 -4.44 -6.64 26.46
N LEU A 300 -4.28 -6.36 25.15
CA LEU A 300 -2.98 -6.15 24.54
C LEU A 300 -2.28 -4.89 25.08
N LEU A 301 -2.98 -3.78 25.22
CA LEU A 301 -2.38 -2.53 25.70
C LEU A 301 -1.92 -2.62 27.18
N ASN A 302 -2.46 -3.57 27.94
CA ASN A 302 -2.02 -3.86 29.31
C ASN A 302 -0.94 -4.96 29.42
N ASP A 303 -0.58 -5.61 28.30
CA ASP A 303 0.45 -6.66 28.24
C ASP A 303 1.67 -6.18 27.41
N SER A 304 2.56 -5.46 28.06
CA SER A 304 3.77 -4.91 27.42
C SER A 304 4.68 -6.00 26.84
N ILE A 305 4.78 -7.17 27.51
CA ILE A 305 5.61 -8.29 27.07
C ILE A 305 5.07 -8.85 25.76
N ARG A 306 3.75 -9.00 25.66
CA ARG A 306 3.09 -9.46 24.45
C ARG A 306 3.24 -8.44 23.31
N LEU A 307 3.08 -7.15 23.56
CA LEU A 307 3.30 -6.10 22.57
C LEU A 307 4.75 -6.09 22.08
N GLU A 308 5.74 -6.22 22.96
CA GLU A 308 7.15 -6.32 22.58
C GLU A 308 7.44 -7.55 21.70
N THR A 309 6.86 -8.69 22.06
CA THR A 309 6.99 -9.94 21.29
C THR A 309 6.39 -9.78 19.89
N MET A 310 5.19 -9.22 19.79
CA MET A 310 4.54 -8.94 18.52
C MET A 310 5.31 -7.90 17.69
N SER A 311 5.83 -6.86 18.32
CA SER A 311 6.68 -5.84 17.68
C SER A 311 7.93 -6.46 17.06
N ALA A 312 8.66 -7.28 17.81
CA ALA A 312 9.82 -8.00 17.32
C ALA A 312 9.45 -8.93 16.15
N ALA A 313 8.29 -9.57 16.19
CA ALA A 313 7.78 -10.38 15.09
C ALA A 313 7.49 -9.55 13.83
N MET A 314 6.87 -8.38 13.96
CA MET A 314 6.64 -7.45 12.85
C MET A 314 7.95 -7.02 12.20
N LEU A 315 8.96 -6.64 12.98
CA LEU A 315 10.28 -6.24 12.47
C LEU A 315 10.99 -7.39 11.72
N ARG A 316 10.85 -8.65 12.17
CA ARG A 316 11.40 -9.82 11.44
C ARG A 316 10.74 -10.04 10.08
N LEU A 317 9.45 -9.73 9.97
CA LEU A 317 8.69 -9.86 8.72
C LEU A 317 8.94 -8.68 7.77
N ALA A 318 9.39 -7.55 8.28
CA ALA A 318 9.60 -6.34 7.50
C ALA A 318 10.59 -6.55 6.34
N ARG A 319 10.34 -5.86 5.23
CA ARG A 319 11.20 -5.82 4.04
C ARG A 319 11.57 -4.37 3.71
N PRO A 320 12.37 -3.71 4.55
CA PRO A 320 12.64 -2.28 4.40
C PRO A 320 13.38 -1.92 3.11
N ASN A 321 14.12 -2.86 2.52
CA ASN A 321 14.93 -2.66 1.32
C ASN A 321 14.19 -3.01 0.02
N ALA A 322 12.87 -3.24 0.06
CA ALA A 322 12.11 -3.65 -1.11
C ALA A 322 12.25 -2.70 -2.31
N ALA A 323 12.31 -1.39 -2.08
CA ALA A 323 12.47 -0.40 -3.13
C ALA A 323 13.87 -0.48 -3.78
N GLU A 324 14.90 -0.65 -2.98
CA GLU A 324 16.30 -0.80 -3.40
C GLU A 324 16.49 -2.08 -4.20
N GLU A 325 15.98 -3.22 -3.71
CA GLU A 325 16.07 -4.51 -4.40
C GLU A 325 15.39 -4.45 -5.79
N ILE A 326 14.20 -3.83 -5.86
CA ILE A 326 13.51 -3.63 -7.13
C ILE A 326 14.30 -2.70 -8.05
N ALA A 327 14.86 -1.60 -7.54
CA ALA A 327 15.65 -0.67 -8.32
C ALA A 327 16.90 -1.34 -8.92
N ASP A 328 17.60 -2.17 -8.15
CA ASP A 328 18.78 -2.91 -8.61
C ASP A 328 18.43 -3.90 -9.72
N GLU A 329 17.35 -4.66 -9.59
CA GLU A 329 16.86 -5.58 -10.63
C GLU A 329 16.42 -4.83 -11.91
N LEU A 330 15.79 -3.65 -11.78
CA LEU A 330 15.43 -2.82 -12.93
C LEU A 330 16.65 -2.29 -13.68
N ILE A 331 17.68 -1.85 -12.96
CA ILE A 331 18.97 -1.41 -13.54
C ILE A 331 19.63 -2.58 -14.27
N GLU A 332 19.61 -3.78 -13.71
CA GLU A 332 20.18 -4.96 -14.35
C GLU A 332 19.43 -5.33 -15.64
N LEU A 333 18.08 -5.26 -15.65
CA LEU A 333 17.28 -5.46 -16.85
C LEU A 333 17.61 -4.44 -17.95
N ALA A 334 17.79 -3.18 -17.58
CA ALA A 334 18.18 -2.11 -18.50
C ALA A 334 19.58 -2.34 -19.10
N ARG A 335 20.57 -2.76 -18.27
CA ARG A 335 21.93 -3.07 -18.71
C ARG A 335 21.97 -4.24 -19.69
N ARG A 336 21.21 -5.31 -19.45
CA ARG A 336 21.12 -6.47 -20.36
C ARG A 336 20.59 -6.06 -21.72
N ARG A 337 19.52 -5.25 -21.76
CA ARG A 337 18.99 -4.73 -23.03
C ARG A 337 20.03 -3.95 -23.82
N ARG A 338 20.79 -3.06 -23.15
CA ARG A 338 21.82 -2.26 -23.86
C ARG A 338 22.91 -3.15 -24.45
N LYS A 339 23.31 -4.25 -23.76
CA LYS A 339 24.26 -5.22 -24.28
C LYS A 339 23.71 -6.05 -25.46
N GLU A 340 22.42 -6.36 -25.45
CA GLU A 340 21.75 -7.10 -26.54
C GLU A 340 21.51 -6.21 -27.79
N ALA A 341 21.53 -4.88 -27.64
CA ALA A 341 21.32 -3.92 -28.70
C ALA A 341 22.62 -3.36 -29.32
N ALA A 342 23.75 -3.52 -28.64
CA ALA A 342 25.10 -3.17 -29.10
C ALA A 342 25.78 -4.31 -29.87
#